data_ad456160757986527b4b076c5b515b8f
#
_entry.id   ad456160757986527b4b076c5b515b8f
#
_cell.length_a   1.000
_cell.length_b   1.000
_cell.length_c   1.000
_cell.angle_alpha   90.00
_cell.angle_beta   90.00
_cell.angle_gamma   90.00
#
_symmetry.space_group_name_H-M   'P 1'
#
loop_
_entity.id
_entity.type
_entity.pdbx_description
1 polymer ?
#
loop_
_entity_poly.entity_id
_entity_poly.type
_entity_poly.pdbx_seq_one_letter_code
_entity_poly.pdbx_strand_id
1 'polypeptide(L)'
;MKRKRSLVLDDEDERAVELFADLGMPKNLAKTLIYISQCEECRSADVEQGADLRQPEVSVAMQELRKRGWAKKRDLKKKGKGRPVHVYQLTKPLPEILETFESEKLNEVKNIKNNLDQLQGLISDYRK
;
A
#
# COMPACT_ATOMS: atom_id res chain seq x y z
N MET A 1 6.40 -8.83 -15.20
CA MET A 1 5.85 -8.44 -16.41
C MET A 1 4.81 -7.35 -16.27
N LYS A 2 4.86 -6.38 -17.11
CA LYS A 2 3.97 -5.29 -16.97
C LYS A 2 2.65 -5.54 -17.58
N ARG A 3 1.61 -5.04 -16.94
CA ARG A 3 0.30 -5.18 -17.47
C ARG A 3 -0.08 -3.99 -18.26
N LYS A 4 -1.12 -4.10 -19.03
CA LYS A 4 -1.58 -3.00 -19.79
C LYS A 4 -2.23 -2.01 -18.88
N ARG A 5 -2.26 -0.79 -19.31
CA ARG A 5 -2.92 0.24 -18.57
C ARG A 5 -4.40 0.03 -18.56
N SER A 6 -5.07 0.75 -17.77
CA SER A 6 -6.51 0.79 -17.66
C SER A 6 -7.13 -0.52 -17.33
N LEU A 7 -6.47 -1.25 -16.54
CA LEU A 7 -7.00 -2.49 -16.09
C LEU A 7 -7.77 -2.30 -14.83
N VAL A 8 -8.63 -3.24 -14.59
CA VAL A 8 -9.32 -3.36 -13.33
C VAL A 8 -8.58 -4.42 -12.55
N LEU A 9 -8.57 -4.33 -11.24
CA LEU A 9 -7.92 -5.35 -10.43
C LEU A 9 -8.61 -6.69 -10.66
N ASP A 10 -7.83 -7.72 -10.91
CA ASP A 10 -8.39 -9.05 -11.18
C ASP A 10 -8.44 -9.87 -9.89
N ASP A 11 -8.81 -11.13 -10.01
CA ASP A 11 -9.00 -11.99 -8.83
C ASP A 11 -7.74 -12.17 -8.03
N GLU A 12 -6.61 -12.30 -8.69
CA GLU A 12 -5.34 -12.42 -7.99
C GLU A 12 -4.99 -11.15 -7.26
N ASP A 13 -5.25 -10.02 -7.88
CA ASP A 13 -5.01 -8.73 -7.26
C ASP A 13 -5.88 -8.57 -6.03
N GLU A 14 -7.14 -8.97 -6.15
CA GLU A 14 -8.05 -8.88 -5.02
C GLU A 14 -7.60 -9.78 -3.89
N ARG A 15 -7.07 -10.94 -4.23
CA ARG A 15 -6.55 -11.83 -3.21
C ARG A 15 -5.36 -11.21 -2.49
N ALA A 16 -4.48 -10.55 -3.24
CA ALA A 16 -3.35 -9.86 -2.63
C ALA A 16 -3.82 -8.74 -1.71
N VAL A 17 -4.84 -8.01 -2.13
CA VAL A 17 -5.41 -6.95 -1.30
C VAL A 17 -5.94 -7.52 0.01
N GLU A 18 -6.64 -8.65 -0.06
CA GLU A 18 -7.17 -9.28 1.14
C GLU A 18 -6.06 -9.70 2.09
N LEU A 19 -4.99 -10.25 1.56
CA LEU A 19 -3.89 -10.68 2.41
C LEU A 19 -3.20 -9.49 3.07
N PHE A 20 -2.99 -8.42 2.33
CA PHE A 20 -2.47 -7.20 2.93
C PHE A 20 -3.37 -6.69 4.04
N ALA A 21 -4.68 -6.72 3.79
CA ALA A 21 -5.64 -6.25 4.79
C ALA A 21 -5.61 -7.13 6.03
N ASP A 22 -5.50 -8.43 5.85
CA ASP A 22 -5.39 -9.36 6.96
C ASP A 22 -4.15 -9.07 7.80
N LEU A 23 -3.11 -8.58 7.15
CA LEU A 23 -1.87 -8.26 7.84
C LEU A 23 -1.86 -6.86 8.42
N GLY A 24 -2.97 -6.15 8.32
CA GLY A 24 -3.11 -4.86 8.98
C GLY A 24 -3.01 -3.64 8.09
N MET A 25 -2.85 -3.83 6.79
CA MET A 25 -2.80 -2.70 5.89
C MET A 25 -4.22 -2.26 5.55
N PRO A 26 -4.52 -0.96 5.60
CA PRO A 26 -5.86 -0.53 5.20
C PRO A 26 -6.18 -0.98 3.79
N LYS A 27 -7.39 -1.42 3.58
CA LYS A 27 -7.77 -2.01 2.31
C LYS A 27 -7.61 -1.07 1.14
N ASN A 28 -8.00 0.20 1.31
CA ASN A 28 -7.85 1.16 0.23
C ASN A 28 -6.39 1.41 -0.12
N LEU A 29 -5.54 1.38 0.88
CA LEU A 29 -4.11 1.52 0.66
C LEU A 29 -3.58 0.37 -0.17
N ALA A 30 -3.98 -0.85 0.19
CA ALA A 30 -3.55 -2.04 -0.53
C ALA A 30 -4.04 -2.03 -1.97
N LYS A 31 -5.28 -1.63 -2.19
CA LYS A 31 -5.81 -1.54 -3.54
C LYS A 31 -5.02 -0.57 -4.40
N THR A 32 -4.72 0.60 -3.83
CA THR A 32 -3.97 1.62 -4.55
C THR A 32 -2.57 1.13 -4.85
N LEU A 33 -1.92 0.54 -3.86
CA LEU A 33 -0.57 0.02 -4.04
C LEU A 33 -0.52 -1.02 -5.16
N ILE A 34 -1.42 -1.99 -5.12
CA ILE A 34 -1.45 -3.05 -6.12
C ILE A 34 -1.73 -2.48 -7.50
N TYR A 35 -2.66 -1.54 -7.58
CA TYR A 35 -2.98 -0.96 -8.88
C TYR A 35 -1.80 -0.21 -9.46
N ILE A 36 -1.17 0.65 -8.68
CA ILE A 36 -0.05 1.45 -9.17
C ILE A 36 1.12 0.57 -9.57
N SER A 37 1.31 -0.55 -8.88
CA SER A 37 2.41 -1.45 -9.19
C SER A 37 2.31 -2.02 -10.60
N GLN A 38 1.13 -1.97 -11.20
CA GLN A 38 0.92 -2.55 -12.52
C GLN A 38 0.90 -1.53 -13.64
N CYS A 39 1.11 -0.27 -13.30
CA CYS A 39 1.17 0.78 -14.32
C CYS A 39 2.49 1.48 -14.23
N GLU A 40 2.91 2.03 -15.33
CA GLU A 40 4.10 2.86 -15.29
C GLU A 40 3.79 4.22 -14.75
N GLU A 41 2.72 4.80 -15.22
CA GLU A 41 2.25 6.09 -14.76
C GLU A 41 0.75 6.06 -14.75
N CYS A 42 0.15 6.27 -13.60
CA CYS A 42 -1.29 6.26 -13.55
C CYS A 42 -1.80 7.57 -12.99
N ARG A 43 -2.93 7.99 -13.49
CA ARG A 43 -3.60 9.16 -12.98
C ARG A 43 -4.56 8.74 -11.90
N SER A 44 -4.97 9.72 -11.11
CA SER A 44 -5.94 9.42 -10.06
C SER A 44 -7.20 8.75 -10.61
N ALA A 45 -7.67 9.24 -11.76
CA ALA A 45 -8.88 8.68 -12.36
C ALA A 45 -8.71 7.21 -12.71
N ASP A 46 -7.52 6.83 -13.16
CA ASP A 46 -7.23 5.44 -13.48
C ASP A 46 -7.34 4.56 -12.23
N VAL A 47 -6.79 5.04 -11.14
CA VAL A 47 -6.83 4.29 -9.89
C VAL A 47 -8.27 4.18 -9.39
N GLU A 48 -9.01 5.27 -9.49
CA GLU A 48 -10.41 5.27 -9.06
C GLU A 48 -11.21 4.19 -9.78
N GLN A 49 -11.05 4.15 -11.08
CA GLN A 49 -11.77 3.17 -11.87
C GLN A 49 -11.25 1.76 -11.69
N GLY A 50 -9.96 1.59 -11.76
CA GLY A 50 -9.37 0.26 -11.73
C GLY A 50 -9.43 -0.41 -10.38
N ALA A 51 -9.37 0.37 -9.31
CA ALA A 51 -9.40 -0.16 -7.96
C ALA A 51 -10.74 0.04 -7.28
N ASP A 52 -11.70 0.65 -8.00
CA ASP A 52 -13.04 0.89 -7.46
C ASP A 52 -12.97 1.72 -6.19
N LEU A 53 -12.36 2.88 -6.32
CA LEU A 53 -12.22 3.80 -5.20
C LEU A 53 -12.72 5.18 -5.60
N ARG A 54 -13.05 5.97 -4.61
CA ARG A 54 -13.44 7.34 -4.86
C ARG A 54 -12.23 8.23 -4.78
N GLN A 55 -12.34 9.41 -5.37
CA GLN A 55 -11.21 10.32 -5.43
C GLN A 55 -10.63 10.62 -4.04
N PRO A 56 -11.44 10.91 -3.01
CA PRO A 56 -10.85 11.16 -1.69
C PRO A 56 -10.12 9.95 -1.12
N GLU A 57 -10.59 8.75 -1.44
CA GLU A 57 -9.94 7.54 -0.97
C GLU A 57 -8.58 7.36 -1.61
N VAL A 58 -8.49 7.64 -2.91
CA VAL A 58 -7.22 7.57 -3.61
C VAL A 58 -6.25 8.60 -3.05
N SER A 59 -6.76 9.79 -2.78
CA SER A 59 -5.93 10.87 -2.26
C SER A 59 -5.32 10.50 -0.92
N VAL A 60 -6.12 9.96 -0.01
CA VAL A 60 -5.64 9.55 1.29
C VAL A 60 -4.62 8.41 1.16
N ALA A 61 -4.92 7.43 0.30
CA ALA A 61 -4.01 6.31 0.10
C ALA A 61 -2.69 6.79 -0.46
N MET A 62 -2.72 7.71 -1.40
CA MET A 62 -1.49 8.22 -1.98
C MET A 62 -0.66 9.00 -0.98
N GLN A 63 -1.31 9.75 -0.10
CA GLN A 63 -0.58 10.44 0.94
C GLN A 63 0.17 9.46 1.81
N GLU A 64 -0.48 8.38 2.17
CA GLU A 64 0.15 7.39 3.03
C GLU A 64 1.29 6.66 2.30
N LEU A 65 1.09 6.31 1.04
CA LEU A 65 2.15 5.66 0.28
C LEU A 65 3.36 6.56 0.13
N ARG A 66 3.13 7.84 -0.09
CA ARG A 66 4.23 8.79 -0.22
C ARG A 66 4.94 8.97 1.11
N LYS A 67 4.20 9.00 2.19
CA LYS A 67 4.77 9.12 3.51
C LYS A 67 5.67 7.94 3.83
N ARG A 68 5.31 6.77 3.39
CA ARG A 68 6.13 5.58 3.58
C ARG A 68 7.30 5.52 2.62
N GLY A 69 7.34 6.40 1.63
CA GLY A 69 8.41 6.41 0.65
C GLY A 69 8.23 5.36 -0.44
N TRP A 70 7.04 4.81 -0.57
CA TRP A 70 6.76 3.76 -1.54
C TRP A 70 6.24 4.29 -2.87
N ALA A 71 5.73 5.50 -2.88
CA ALA A 71 5.16 6.06 -4.10
C ALA A 71 5.52 7.52 -4.21
N LYS A 72 5.40 8.04 -5.41
CA LYS A 72 5.62 9.46 -5.66
C LYS A 72 4.58 9.98 -6.60
N LYS A 73 4.39 11.27 -6.54
CA LYS A 73 3.46 11.97 -7.40
C LYS A 73 4.26 12.95 -8.24
N ARG A 74 3.97 12.99 -9.49
CA ARG A 74 4.67 13.87 -10.40
C ARG A 74 3.68 14.63 -11.25
N ASP A 75 3.97 15.87 -11.53
CA ASP A 75 3.10 16.65 -12.39
C ASP A 75 3.56 16.53 -13.82
N LEU A 76 2.61 16.24 -14.69
CA LEU A 76 2.86 16.24 -16.11
C LEU A 76 2.35 17.54 -16.66
N LYS A 77 3.24 18.32 -17.26
CA LYS A 77 2.82 19.56 -17.85
C LYS A 77 2.24 19.30 -19.19
N LYS A 78 1.03 19.79 -19.41
CA LYS A 78 0.43 19.68 -20.69
C LYS A 78 0.81 20.85 -21.51
N LYS A 79 0.97 20.62 -22.77
CA LYS A 79 1.18 21.69 -23.67
C LYS A 79 -0.03 22.55 -23.68
N GLY A 80 0.13 23.79 -23.65
CA GLY A 80 -1.00 24.68 -23.72
C GLY A 80 -1.51 24.98 -22.36
N LYS A 81 -2.78 25.09 -22.17
CA LYS A 81 -3.31 25.50 -20.92
C LYS A 81 -3.86 24.41 -20.13
N GLY A 82 -4.25 24.75 -18.99
CA GLY A 82 -4.87 23.83 -18.12
C GLY A 82 -4.02 23.50 -16.94
N ARG A 83 -4.56 22.79 -16.02
CA ARG A 83 -3.87 22.40 -14.83
C ARG A 83 -2.95 21.27 -15.10
N PRO A 84 -1.86 21.17 -14.35
CA PRO A 84 -0.99 20.01 -14.47
C PRO A 84 -1.75 18.77 -14.12
N VAL A 85 -1.41 17.70 -14.78
CA VAL A 85 -1.98 16.40 -14.49
C VAL A 85 -1.03 15.66 -13.57
N HIS A 86 -1.55 15.12 -12.49
CA HIS A 86 -0.73 14.35 -11.55
C HIS A 86 -0.68 12.90 -11.98
N VAL A 87 0.51 12.32 -11.94
CA VAL A 87 0.66 10.90 -12.18
C VAL A 87 1.33 10.27 -10.98
N TYR A 88 0.98 9.05 -10.71
CA TYR A 88 1.46 8.31 -9.57
C TYR A 88 2.33 7.14 -10.01
N GLN A 89 3.41 6.93 -9.29
CA GLN A 89 4.33 5.84 -9.60
C GLN A 89 4.89 5.27 -8.31
N LEU A 90 5.26 4.01 -8.33
CA LEU A 90 5.99 3.44 -7.20
C LEU A 90 7.44 3.91 -7.27
N THR A 91 8.06 4.07 -6.12
CA THR A 91 9.46 4.45 -6.05
C THR A 91 10.38 3.25 -6.19
N LYS A 92 9.85 2.06 -5.99
CA LYS A 92 10.62 0.83 -6.12
C LYS A 92 9.68 -0.29 -6.47
N PRO A 93 10.20 -1.41 -6.93
CA PRO A 93 9.34 -2.52 -7.34
C PRO A 93 8.54 -3.06 -6.19
N LEU A 94 7.35 -3.55 -6.50
CA LEU A 94 6.48 -4.10 -5.48
C LEU A 94 7.15 -5.19 -4.63
N PRO A 95 7.94 -6.11 -5.21
CA PRO A 95 8.60 -7.10 -4.36
C PRO A 95 9.50 -6.50 -3.29
N GLU A 96 10.16 -5.38 -3.58
CA GLU A 96 10.97 -4.71 -2.56
C GLU A 96 10.11 -4.09 -1.48
N ILE A 97 8.99 -3.52 -1.88
CA ILE A 97 8.05 -2.97 -0.91
C ILE A 97 7.54 -4.08 -0.02
N LEU A 98 7.24 -5.22 -0.60
CA LEU A 98 6.77 -6.36 0.17
C LEU A 98 7.82 -6.82 1.17
N GLU A 99 9.10 -6.81 0.79
CA GLU A 99 10.17 -7.17 1.72
C GLU A 99 10.19 -6.26 2.94
N THR A 100 10.03 -4.97 2.70
CA THR A 100 10.00 -4.02 3.80
C THR A 100 8.81 -4.27 4.69
N PHE A 101 7.66 -4.48 4.08
CA PHE A 101 6.43 -4.74 4.82
C PHE A 101 6.58 -6.02 5.65
N GLU A 102 7.15 -7.04 5.05
CA GLU A 102 7.37 -8.31 5.73
C GLU A 102 8.27 -8.15 6.95
N SER A 103 9.36 -7.43 6.77
CA SER A 103 10.27 -7.17 7.89
C SER A 103 9.57 -6.48 9.05
N GLU A 104 8.73 -5.51 8.73
CA GLU A 104 7.99 -4.80 9.76
C GLU A 104 7.05 -5.74 10.49
N LYS A 105 6.38 -6.61 9.76
CA LYS A 105 5.44 -7.53 10.38
C LYS A 105 6.15 -8.58 11.23
N LEU A 106 7.27 -9.08 10.77
CA LEU A 106 8.02 -10.04 11.55
C LEU A 106 8.58 -9.42 12.83
N ASN A 107 8.96 -8.15 12.76
CA ASN A 107 9.37 -7.45 13.97
C ASN A 107 8.22 -7.30 14.95
N GLU A 108 7.03 -7.04 14.45
CA GLU A 108 5.86 -6.95 15.31
C GLU A 108 5.60 -8.27 16.03
N VAL A 109 5.75 -9.38 15.30
CA VAL A 109 5.57 -10.69 15.89
C VAL A 109 6.58 -10.92 17.00
N LYS A 110 7.82 -10.55 16.75
CA LYS A 110 8.87 -10.71 17.73
C LYS A 110 8.58 -9.89 18.98
N ASN A 111 8.14 -8.65 18.79
CA ASN A 111 7.79 -7.80 19.91
C ASN A 111 6.64 -8.36 20.71
N ILE A 112 5.65 -8.90 20.03
CA ILE A 112 4.51 -9.51 20.70
C ILE A 112 4.97 -10.68 21.56
N LYS A 113 5.82 -11.52 21.00
CA LYS A 113 6.31 -12.66 21.75
C LYS A 113 7.11 -12.21 22.98
N ASN A 114 7.96 -11.22 22.80
CA ASN A 114 8.74 -10.72 23.92
C ASN A 114 7.86 -10.17 25.01
N ASN A 115 6.85 -9.41 24.60
CA ASN A 115 5.93 -8.83 25.59
C ASN A 115 5.16 -9.90 26.33
N LEU A 116 4.75 -10.94 25.63
CA LEU A 116 4.03 -12.02 26.27
C LEU A 116 4.92 -12.76 27.27
N ASP A 117 6.18 -12.98 26.90
CA ASP A 117 7.12 -13.63 27.80
C ASP A 117 7.34 -12.81 29.06
N GLN A 118 7.51 -11.51 28.90
CA GLN A 118 7.69 -10.63 30.04
C GLN A 118 6.46 -10.64 30.93
N LEU A 119 5.31 -10.59 30.30
CA LEU A 119 4.07 -10.56 31.04
C LEU A 119 3.89 -11.85 31.84
N GLN A 120 4.21 -12.98 31.23
CA GLN A 120 4.13 -14.25 31.92
C GLN A 120 5.02 -14.28 33.14
N GLY A 121 6.23 -13.76 33.01
CA GLY A 121 7.15 -13.70 34.13
C GLY A 121 6.60 -12.88 35.27
N LEU A 122 6.06 -11.73 34.95
CA LEU A 122 5.51 -10.85 35.96
C LEU A 122 4.31 -11.46 36.65
N ILE A 123 3.42 -12.06 35.89
CA ILE A 123 2.20 -12.60 36.44
C ILE A 123 2.49 -13.83 37.27
N SER A 124 3.48 -14.60 36.90
CA SER A 124 3.91 -15.74 37.66
C SER A 124 4.23 -15.35 39.09
N ASP A 125 4.87 -14.18 39.22
CA ASP A 125 5.22 -13.71 40.57
C ASP A 125 3.99 -13.30 41.36
N TYR A 126 2.99 -12.78 40.68
CA TYR A 126 1.76 -12.39 41.37
C TYR A 126 0.99 -13.55 41.90
N ARG A 127 1.17 -14.71 41.32
CA ARG A 127 0.36 -15.85 41.71
C ARG A 127 0.78 -16.52 42.97
N LYS A 128 1.88 -16.17 43.53
CA LYS A 128 2.35 -16.82 44.73
C LYS A 128 1.64 -16.45 45.96
#